data_67477073eacea8544a92978ba0d71c38
#
_entry.id   67477073eacea8544a92978ba0d71c38
#
_cell.length_a   1.000
_cell.length_b   1.000
_cell.length_c   1.000
_cell.angle_alpha   90.00
_cell.angle_beta   90.00
_cell.angle_gamma   90.00
#
_symmetry.space_group_name_H-M   'P 1'
#
loop_
_entity.id
_entity.type
_entity.pdbx_description
1 polymer ?
#
loop_
_entity_poly.entity_id
_entity_poly.type
_entity_poly.pdbx_seq_one_letter_code
_entity_poly.pdbx_strand_id
1 'polypeptide(L)'
;APVRCEFFDDEVDSLGFFDVATQRRTENCREALLLPAGEVLPLWRDGAAEETAERLKTLAGRMKDKPVARQLRSDADLLRQGIVPNGSDRFLAAVYPEMVTAMDYLPKECLVCVSESGHTAEALKGWLSQLKADVTSAMESGILCGPMAEAALSETDFARQLERFP
;
A
#
# COMPACT_ATOMS: atom_id res chain seq x y z
N ALA A 1 -20.65 10.01 2.48
CA ALA A 1 -21.03 10.40 3.84
C ALA A 1 -20.36 9.43 4.82
N PRO A 2 -19.96 9.84 6.02
CA PRO A 2 -19.35 8.97 7.01
C PRO A 2 -20.38 8.00 7.57
N VAL A 3 -19.94 6.75 7.82
CA VAL A 3 -20.78 5.68 8.34
C VAL A 3 -20.27 5.27 9.71
N ARG A 4 -21.19 5.03 10.64
CA ARG A 4 -20.94 4.44 11.94
C ARG A 4 -21.50 3.04 11.99
N CYS A 5 -20.63 2.08 12.30
CA CYS A 5 -21.00 0.71 12.59
C CYS A 5 -20.90 0.48 14.09
N GLU A 6 -21.97 0.03 14.71
CA GLU A 6 -22.01 -0.31 16.12
C GLU A 6 -22.09 -1.82 16.25
N PHE A 7 -21.26 -2.39 17.12
CA PHE A 7 -21.19 -3.81 17.36
C PHE A 7 -21.78 -4.16 18.71
N PHE A 8 -22.46 -5.28 18.77
CA PHE A 8 -22.78 -5.96 20.01
C PHE A 8 -22.06 -7.31 19.96
N ASP A 9 -21.02 -7.45 20.78
CA ASP A 9 -20.05 -8.54 20.70
C ASP A 9 -19.46 -8.65 19.28
N ASP A 10 -19.61 -9.76 18.59
CA ASP A 10 -19.11 -9.99 17.21
C ASP A 10 -20.15 -9.70 16.13
N GLU A 11 -21.34 -9.22 16.48
CA GLU A 11 -22.42 -8.94 15.54
C GLU A 11 -22.59 -7.43 15.32
N VAL A 12 -22.92 -7.03 14.08
CA VAL A 12 -23.28 -5.67 13.75
C VAL A 12 -24.69 -5.39 14.28
N ASP A 13 -24.80 -4.60 15.35
CA ASP A 13 -26.06 -4.19 15.92
C ASP A 13 -26.74 -3.11 15.07
N SER A 14 -25.98 -2.10 14.65
CA SER A 14 -26.54 -1.00 13.86
C SER A 14 -25.53 -0.40 12.90
N LEU A 15 -26.04 0.05 11.75
CA LEU A 15 -25.28 0.72 10.70
C LEU A 15 -26.02 1.97 10.24
N GLY A 16 -25.34 3.09 10.17
CA GLY A 16 -25.97 4.32 9.71
C GLY A 16 -25.02 5.46 9.42
N PHE A 17 -25.50 6.39 8.62
CA PHE A 17 -24.80 7.64 8.37
C PHE A 17 -24.85 8.55 9.60
N PHE A 18 -23.83 9.36 9.77
CA PHE A 18 -23.78 10.32 10.85
C PHE A 18 -23.19 11.66 10.42
N ASP A 19 -23.56 12.70 11.14
CA ASP A 19 -23.00 14.04 10.99
C ASP A 19 -21.72 14.15 11.83
N VAL A 20 -20.61 14.54 11.20
CA VAL A 20 -19.29 14.60 11.84
C VAL A 20 -19.22 15.68 12.92
N ALA A 21 -19.89 16.81 12.70
CA ALA A 21 -19.83 17.93 13.63
C ALA A 21 -20.65 17.67 14.91
N THR A 22 -21.85 17.12 14.75
CA THR A 22 -22.76 16.85 15.88
C THR A 22 -22.63 15.45 16.45
N GLN A 23 -21.94 14.55 15.74
CA GLN A 23 -21.82 13.14 16.07
C GLN A 23 -23.17 12.39 16.14
N ARG A 24 -24.23 12.99 15.62
CA ARG A 24 -25.56 12.39 15.62
C ARG A 24 -25.78 11.55 14.37
N ARG A 25 -26.48 10.43 14.56
CA ARG A 25 -26.94 9.59 13.45
C ARG A 25 -28.00 10.37 12.66
N THR A 26 -27.85 10.37 11.33
CA THR A 26 -28.75 11.05 10.40
C THR A 26 -29.72 10.08 9.75
N GLU A 27 -29.23 8.91 9.34
CA GLU A 27 -30.03 7.90 8.63
C GLU A 27 -29.47 6.50 8.91
N ASN A 28 -30.36 5.49 9.00
CA ASN A 28 -29.95 4.10 9.06
C ASN A 28 -29.69 3.57 7.65
N CYS A 29 -28.67 2.73 7.48
CA CYS A 29 -28.43 2.00 6.26
C CYS A 29 -28.30 0.49 6.55
N ARG A 30 -28.55 -0.35 5.54
CA ARG A 30 -28.45 -1.80 5.65
C ARG A 30 -27.10 -2.33 5.18
N GLU A 31 -26.42 -1.55 4.38
CA GLU A 31 -25.12 -1.88 3.80
C GLU A 31 -24.26 -0.63 3.68
N ALA A 32 -22.96 -0.77 3.75
CA ALA A 32 -22.00 0.28 3.50
C ALA A 32 -20.80 -0.30 2.78
N LEU A 33 -20.33 0.41 1.73
CA LEU A 33 -19.07 0.11 1.07
C LEU A 33 -17.93 0.74 1.85
N LEU A 34 -17.07 -0.09 2.43
CA LEU A 34 -15.86 0.33 3.12
C LEU A 34 -14.69 0.24 2.14
N LEU A 35 -14.12 1.38 1.80
CA LEU A 35 -12.92 1.42 0.99
C LEU A 35 -11.70 1.21 1.88
N PRO A 36 -10.62 0.59 1.35
CA PRO A 36 -9.36 0.46 2.07
C PRO A 36 -8.81 1.82 2.48
N ALA A 37 -8.25 1.90 3.68
CA ALA A 37 -7.62 3.11 4.20
C ALA A 37 -6.12 3.23 3.81
N GLY A 38 -5.55 2.20 3.19
CA GLY A 38 -4.16 2.15 2.74
C GLY A 38 -4.02 1.36 1.46
N GLU A 39 -2.87 1.48 0.83
CA GLU A 39 -2.56 0.79 -0.44
C GLU A 39 -2.09 -0.65 -0.21
N VAL A 40 -1.47 -0.92 0.93
CA VAL A 40 -0.94 -2.24 1.26
C VAL A 40 -1.93 -3.03 2.11
N LEU A 41 -2.52 -4.05 1.51
CA LEU A 41 -3.57 -4.86 2.09
C LEU A 41 -3.12 -6.33 2.19
N PRO A 42 -2.35 -6.71 3.23
CA PRO A 42 -1.82 -8.08 3.35
C PRO A 42 -2.91 -9.15 3.45
N LEU A 43 -4.14 -8.78 3.81
CA LEU A 43 -5.29 -9.67 3.95
C LEU A 43 -6.30 -9.56 2.80
N TRP A 44 -5.89 -9.06 1.62
CA TRP A 44 -6.81 -8.74 0.53
C TRP A 44 -7.53 -9.93 -0.10
N ARG A 45 -7.04 -11.15 0.09
CA ARG A 45 -7.67 -12.41 -0.32
C ARG A 45 -7.24 -13.55 0.59
N ASP A 46 -7.97 -14.67 0.52
CA ASP A 46 -7.60 -15.89 1.23
C ASP A 46 -6.18 -16.35 0.84
N GLY A 47 -5.39 -16.69 1.83
CA GLY A 47 -4.00 -17.12 1.67
C GLY A 47 -2.98 -15.98 1.47
N ALA A 48 -3.38 -14.73 1.19
CA ALA A 48 -2.46 -13.63 0.95
C ALA A 48 -1.57 -13.33 2.17
N ALA A 49 -2.12 -13.42 3.37
CA ALA A 49 -1.36 -13.25 4.62
C ALA A 49 -0.26 -14.29 4.77
N GLU A 50 -0.57 -15.57 4.51
CA GLU A 50 0.40 -16.65 4.62
C GLU A 50 1.51 -16.52 3.57
N GLU A 51 1.15 -16.23 2.31
CA GLU A 51 2.12 -15.99 1.24
C GLU A 51 3.05 -14.81 1.58
N THR A 52 2.50 -13.71 2.10
CA THR A 52 3.27 -12.55 2.52
C THR A 52 4.19 -12.93 3.69
N ALA A 53 3.67 -13.64 4.69
CA ALA A 53 4.46 -14.10 5.83
C ALA A 53 5.65 -15.00 5.40
N GLU A 54 5.45 -15.90 4.44
CA GLU A 54 6.54 -16.73 3.89
C GLU A 54 7.59 -15.89 3.16
N ARG A 55 7.18 -14.88 2.40
CA ARG A 55 8.10 -13.95 1.74
C ARG A 55 8.93 -13.17 2.77
N LEU A 56 8.29 -12.64 3.82
CA LEU A 56 8.97 -11.94 4.90
C LEU A 56 9.95 -12.84 5.64
N LYS A 57 9.61 -14.10 5.93
CA LYS A 57 10.52 -15.08 6.54
C LYS A 57 11.70 -15.40 5.64
N THR A 58 11.46 -15.53 4.33
CA THR A 58 12.53 -15.74 3.34
C THR A 58 13.48 -14.55 3.31
N LEU A 59 12.95 -13.32 3.31
CA LEU A 59 13.74 -12.10 3.40
C LEU A 59 14.56 -12.05 4.70
N ALA A 60 13.92 -12.34 5.84
CA ALA A 60 14.60 -12.40 7.15
C ALA A 60 15.77 -13.39 7.18
N GLY A 61 15.65 -14.52 6.46
CA GLY A 61 16.72 -15.51 6.33
C GLY A 61 17.95 -15.00 5.57
N ARG A 62 17.77 -14.02 4.70
CA ARG A 62 18.83 -13.40 3.88
C ARG A 62 19.46 -12.18 4.55
N MET A 63 18.85 -11.65 5.60
CA MET A 63 19.33 -10.44 6.28
C MET A 63 20.51 -10.75 7.20
N LYS A 64 21.60 -9.97 7.05
CA LYS A 64 22.75 -10.00 7.95
C LYS A 64 22.44 -9.25 9.26
N ASP A 65 21.59 -8.22 9.18
CA ASP A 65 21.15 -7.43 10.33
C ASP A 65 20.13 -8.22 11.15
N LYS A 66 20.56 -8.62 12.37
CA LYS A 66 19.73 -9.42 13.27
C LYS A 66 18.49 -8.72 13.80
N PRO A 67 18.49 -7.42 14.15
CA PRO A 67 17.30 -6.66 14.50
C PRO A 67 16.26 -6.66 13.39
N VAL A 68 16.64 -6.30 12.16
CA VAL A 68 15.74 -6.29 10.99
C VAL A 68 15.15 -7.67 10.73
N ALA A 69 16.00 -8.72 10.74
CA ALA A 69 15.55 -10.09 10.55
C ALA A 69 14.56 -10.55 11.63
N ARG A 70 14.73 -10.10 12.87
CA ARG A 70 13.82 -10.39 13.98
C ARG A 70 12.48 -9.70 13.77
N GLN A 71 12.49 -8.43 13.39
CA GLN A 71 11.28 -7.67 13.12
C GLN A 71 10.46 -8.30 11.98
N LEU A 72 11.10 -8.65 10.86
CA LEU A 72 10.43 -9.32 9.74
C LEU A 72 9.77 -10.65 10.14
N ARG A 73 10.40 -11.42 11.02
CA ARG A 73 9.80 -12.66 11.54
C ARG A 73 8.61 -12.38 12.44
N SER A 74 8.71 -11.38 13.32
CA SER A 74 7.60 -10.95 14.18
C SER A 74 6.42 -10.50 13.36
N ASP A 75 6.64 -9.69 12.31
CA ASP A 75 5.59 -9.21 11.42
C ASP A 75 4.95 -10.37 10.63
N ALA A 76 5.74 -11.34 10.19
CA ALA A 76 5.23 -12.54 9.55
C ALA A 76 4.34 -13.38 10.48
N ASP A 77 4.70 -13.47 11.75
CA ASP A 77 3.90 -14.21 12.74
C ASP A 77 2.59 -13.47 13.08
N LEU A 78 2.57 -12.12 13.08
CA LEU A 78 1.35 -11.34 13.20
C LEU A 78 0.41 -11.58 12.01
N LEU A 79 0.94 -11.54 10.77
CA LEU A 79 0.15 -11.80 9.57
C LEU A 79 -0.53 -13.18 9.59
N ARG A 80 0.16 -14.22 10.09
CA ARG A 80 -0.41 -15.55 10.25
C ARG A 80 -1.55 -15.61 11.27
N GLN A 81 -1.57 -14.67 12.21
CA GLN A 81 -2.67 -14.51 13.17
C GLN A 81 -3.81 -13.62 12.64
N GLY A 82 -3.74 -13.18 11.38
CA GLY A 82 -4.69 -12.24 10.79
C GLY A 82 -4.53 -10.80 11.26
N ILE A 83 -3.40 -10.47 11.88
CA ILE A 83 -3.09 -9.13 12.39
C ILE A 83 -2.18 -8.41 11.40
N VAL A 84 -2.62 -7.26 10.90
CA VAL A 84 -1.80 -6.40 10.03
C VAL A 84 -0.78 -5.64 10.87
N PRO A 85 0.54 -5.82 10.62
CA PRO A 85 1.58 -5.09 11.34
C PRO A 85 1.49 -3.58 11.09
N ASN A 86 1.85 -2.78 12.10
CA ASN A 86 1.99 -1.34 11.93
C ASN A 86 3.06 -1.00 10.89
N GLY A 87 2.78 0.00 10.04
CA GLY A 87 3.68 0.39 8.95
C GLY A 87 3.78 -0.67 7.86
N SER A 88 2.67 -1.36 7.55
CA SER A 88 2.59 -2.39 6.52
C SER A 88 2.92 -1.87 5.12
N ASP A 89 2.89 -0.55 4.88
CA ASP A 89 3.25 0.08 3.61
C ASP A 89 4.67 -0.29 3.15
N ARG A 90 5.58 -0.55 4.09
CA ARG A 90 6.93 -1.06 3.80
C ARG A 90 6.95 -2.44 3.13
N PHE A 91 5.82 -3.17 3.16
CA PHE A 91 5.70 -4.52 2.60
C PHE A 91 5.08 -4.55 1.20
N LEU A 92 4.91 -3.40 0.54
CA LEU A 92 4.25 -3.29 -0.76
C LEU A 92 4.74 -4.38 -1.74
N ALA A 93 6.05 -4.48 -1.97
CA ALA A 93 6.65 -5.47 -2.86
C ALA A 93 6.56 -6.93 -2.34
N ALA A 94 6.31 -7.13 -1.05
CA ALA A 94 6.11 -8.45 -0.48
C ALA A 94 4.64 -8.90 -0.56
N VAL A 95 3.70 -7.95 -0.49
CA VAL A 95 2.27 -8.22 -0.62
C VAL A 95 1.88 -8.43 -2.07
N TYR A 96 2.33 -7.55 -2.97
CA TYR A 96 2.01 -7.59 -4.39
C TYR A 96 3.24 -8.00 -5.21
N PRO A 97 3.28 -9.22 -5.75
CA PRO A 97 4.40 -9.69 -6.58
C PRO A 97 4.49 -8.95 -7.91
N GLU A 98 3.35 -8.46 -8.41
CA GLU A 98 3.25 -7.67 -9.63
C GLU A 98 2.78 -6.26 -9.24
N MET A 99 3.66 -5.29 -9.47
CA MET A 99 3.36 -3.89 -9.21
C MET A 99 2.61 -3.31 -10.39
N VAL A 100 1.50 -2.65 -10.10
CA VAL A 100 0.70 -1.90 -11.09
C VAL A 100 0.78 -0.41 -10.79
N THR A 101 0.53 0.39 -11.81
CA THR A 101 0.54 1.86 -11.73
C THR A 101 -0.86 2.43 -11.93
N ALA A 102 -1.06 3.69 -11.62
CA ALA A 102 -2.32 4.38 -11.92
C ALA A 102 -2.70 4.30 -13.41
N MET A 103 -1.72 4.20 -14.31
CA MET A 103 -1.95 4.07 -15.75
C MET A 103 -2.56 2.73 -16.14
N ASP A 104 -2.35 1.68 -15.34
CA ASP A 104 -2.91 0.35 -15.62
C ASP A 104 -4.43 0.29 -15.37
N TYR A 105 -4.98 1.28 -14.66
CA TYR A 105 -6.43 1.45 -14.45
C TYR A 105 -7.11 2.28 -15.55
N LEU A 106 -6.34 2.90 -16.46
CA LEU A 106 -6.91 3.69 -17.55
C LEU A 106 -7.40 2.77 -18.69
N PRO A 107 -8.56 3.08 -19.30
CA PRO A 107 -8.99 2.41 -20.53
C PRO A 107 -7.95 2.55 -21.64
N LYS A 108 -7.80 1.55 -22.49
CA LYS A 108 -6.82 1.57 -23.59
C LYS A 108 -7.04 2.69 -24.61
N GLU A 109 -8.30 3.13 -24.75
CA GLU A 109 -8.71 4.20 -25.63
C GLU A 109 -8.59 5.59 -24.99
N CYS A 110 -8.05 5.65 -23.77
CA CYS A 110 -7.86 6.90 -23.04
C CYS A 110 -6.74 7.73 -23.70
N LEU A 111 -7.02 9.00 -23.95
CA LEU A 111 -6.00 9.95 -24.37
C LEU A 111 -5.28 10.50 -23.12
N VAL A 112 -3.98 10.30 -23.05
CA VAL A 112 -3.15 10.84 -21.97
C VAL A 112 -2.42 12.09 -22.45
N CYS A 113 -2.75 13.23 -21.89
CA CYS A 113 -2.12 14.50 -22.19
C CYS A 113 -1.09 14.86 -21.13
N VAL A 114 0.16 15.03 -21.53
CA VAL A 114 1.25 15.53 -20.65
C VAL A 114 1.43 17.02 -20.93
N SER A 115 1.02 17.85 -19.96
CA SER A 115 1.25 19.29 -20.04
C SER A 115 2.68 19.62 -19.64
N GLU A 116 3.34 20.52 -20.38
CA GLU A 116 4.70 21.01 -20.08
C GLU A 116 5.69 19.88 -19.82
N SER A 117 5.89 19.01 -20.82
CA SER A 117 6.70 17.78 -20.71
C SER A 117 8.07 17.97 -20.06
N GLY A 118 8.74 19.12 -20.30
CA GLY A 118 10.01 19.47 -19.66
C GLY A 118 9.87 19.62 -18.14
N HIS A 119 8.86 20.36 -17.66
CA HIS A 119 8.59 20.52 -16.23
C HIS A 119 8.15 19.19 -15.58
N THR A 120 7.36 18.39 -16.29
CA THR A 120 6.98 17.06 -15.81
C THR A 120 8.20 16.16 -15.61
N ALA A 121 9.13 16.14 -16.55
CA ALA A 121 10.35 15.36 -16.45
C ALA A 121 11.25 15.83 -15.29
N GLU A 122 11.41 17.15 -15.12
CA GLU A 122 12.18 17.72 -13.99
C GLU A 122 11.53 17.40 -12.63
N ALA A 123 10.22 17.54 -12.54
CA ALA A 123 9.46 17.20 -11.33
C ALA A 123 9.60 15.72 -10.98
N LEU A 124 9.50 14.82 -11.96
CA LEU A 124 9.71 13.40 -11.78
C LEU A 124 11.12 13.08 -11.27
N LYS A 125 12.16 13.69 -11.88
CA LYS A 125 13.55 13.57 -11.43
C LYS A 125 13.73 14.00 -9.98
N GLY A 126 13.20 15.18 -9.65
CA GLY A 126 13.25 15.72 -8.30
C GLY A 126 12.60 14.79 -7.29
N TRP A 127 11.40 14.30 -7.61
CA TRP A 127 10.66 13.36 -6.77
C TRP A 127 11.40 12.03 -6.59
N LEU A 128 11.92 11.44 -7.66
CA LEU A 128 12.70 10.19 -7.60
C LEU A 128 13.99 10.36 -6.79
N SER A 129 14.65 11.51 -6.89
CA SER A 129 15.82 11.82 -6.10
C SER A 129 15.50 11.91 -4.60
N GLN A 130 14.38 12.56 -4.24
CA GLN A 130 13.91 12.62 -2.87
C GLN A 130 13.52 11.23 -2.34
N LEU A 131 12.73 10.48 -3.11
CA LEU A 131 12.35 9.11 -2.76
C LEU A 131 13.58 8.23 -2.49
N LYS A 132 14.62 8.34 -3.34
CA LYS A 132 15.86 7.58 -3.15
C LYS A 132 16.57 7.97 -1.85
N ALA A 133 16.58 9.24 -1.48
CA ALA A 133 17.15 9.70 -0.21
C ALA A 133 16.35 9.14 0.99
N ASP A 134 15.03 9.21 0.92
CA ASP A 134 14.13 8.71 1.98
C ASP A 134 14.26 7.19 2.15
N VAL A 135 14.28 6.44 1.04
CA VAL A 135 14.52 4.98 1.04
C VAL A 135 15.89 4.66 1.66
N THR A 136 16.94 5.39 1.28
CA THR A 136 18.29 5.20 1.84
C THR A 136 18.28 5.41 3.35
N SER A 137 17.67 6.49 3.82
CA SER A 137 17.53 6.79 5.25
C SER A 137 16.75 5.71 5.99
N ALA A 138 15.66 5.20 5.39
CA ALA A 138 14.87 4.13 5.96
C ALA A 138 15.64 2.79 6.02
N MET A 139 16.49 2.52 5.02
CA MET A 139 17.38 1.35 5.04
C MET A 139 18.47 1.48 6.12
N GLU A 140 19.09 2.64 6.26
CA GLU A 140 20.08 2.91 7.31
C GLU A 140 19.50 2.80 8.71
N SER A 141 18.23 3.20 8.87
CA SER A 141 17.48 3.07 10.13
C SER A 141 16.92 1.65 10.37
N GLY A 142 17.12 0.71 9.45
CA GLY A 142 16.63 -0.67 9.57
C GLY A 142 15.10 -0.81 9.40
N ILE A 143 14.42 0.20 8.87
CA ILE A 143 12.96 0.18 8.62
C ILE A 143 12.65 -0.58 7.33
N LEU A 144 13.49 -0.39 6.30
CA LEU A 144 13.39 -1.08 5.01
C LEU A 144 14.60 -2.01 4.78
N CYS A 145 14.41 -3.01 3.94
CA CYS A 145 15.51 -3.79 3.37
C CYS A 145 15.45 -3.74 1.83
N GLY A 146 16.58 -3.97 1.16
CA GLY A 146 16.75 -3.77 -0.27
C GLY A 146 15.59 -4.25 -1.16
N PRO A 147 15.10 -5.52 -1.01
CA PRO A 147 13.98 -6.01 -1.80
C PRO A 147 12.64 -5.31 -1.57
N MET A 148 12.51 -4.51 -0.50
CA MET A 148 11.29 -3.74 -0.18
C MET A 148 11.38 -2.28 -0.63
N ALA A 149 12.54 -1.86 -1.18
CA ALA A 149 12.80 -0.48 -1.55
C ALA A 149 12.25 -0.09 -2.94
N GLU A 150 11.81 -1.06 -3.73
CA GLU A 150 11.27 -0.82 -5.07
C GLU A 150 9.78 -0.48 -4.98
N ALA A 151 9.47 0.80 -4.90
CA ALA A 151 8.10 1.30 -4.75
C ALA A 151 7.69 2.32 -5.83
N ALA A 152 8.53 2.54 -6.86
CA ALA A 152 8.25 3.51 -7.91
C ALA A 152 8.85 3.11 -9.25
N LEU A 153 8.23 3.59 -10.33
CA LEU A 153 8.77 3.47 -11.68
C LEU A 153 10.02 4.33 -11.86
N SER A 154 10.97 3.83 -12.64
CA SER A 154 12.06 4.67 -13.16
C SER A 154 11.53 5.68 -14.19
N GLU A 155 12.33 6.72 -14.50
CA GLU A 155 12.02 7.67 -15.58
C GLU A 155 11.77 6.95 -16.92
N THR A 156 12.59 5.95 -17.23
CA THR A 156 12.47 5.16 -18.46
C THR A 156 11.19 4.34 -18.48
N ASP A 157 10.82 3.72 -17.35
CA ASP A 157 9.60 2.92 -17.28
C ASP A 157 8.36 3.80 -17.32
N PHE A 158 8.41 4.98 -16.72
CA PHE A 158 7.34 5.97 -16.83
C PHE A 158 7.13 6.41 -18.28
N ALA A 159 8.20 6.74 -19.03
CA ALA A 159 8.11 7.08 -20.43
C ALA A 159 7.51 5.93 -21.26
N ARG A 160 7.96 4.69 -21.03
CA ARG A 160 7.42 3.50 -21.69
C ARG A 160 5.93 3.27 -21.37
N GLN A 161 5.49 3.59 -20.16
CA GLN A 161 4.07 3.50 -19.80
C GLN A 161 3.23 4.53 -20.58
N LEU A 162 3.75 5.74 -20.79
CA LEU A 162 3.07 6.76 -21.60
C LEU A 162 2.91 6.33 -23.06
N GLU A 163 3.90 5.64 -23.65
CA GLU A 163 3.84 5.12 -25.02
C GLU A 163 2.73 4.08 -25.26
N ARG A 164 2.10 3.57 -24.21
CA ARG A 164 0.96 2.63 -24.32
C ARG A 164 -0.35 3.31 -24.75
N PHE A 165 -0.38 4.62 -24.66
CA PHE A 165 -1.57 5.44 -24.99
C PHE A 165 -1.36 6.22 -26.27
N PRO A 166 -2.44 6.43 -27.06
CA PRO A 166 -2.36 7.20 -28.30
C PRO A 166 -2.03 8.67 -28.09
#